data_ac30341135b3700fe8831fdf2355c617
#
_entry.id   ac30341135b3700fe8831fdf2355c617
#
_cell.length_a   1.000
_cell.length_b   1.000
_cell.length_c   1.000
_cell.angle_alpha   90.00
_cell.angle_beta   90.00
_cell.angle_gamma   90.00
#
_symmetry.space_group_name_H-M   'P 1'
#
loop_
_entity.id
_entity.type
_entity.pdbx_description
1 polymer ?
#
loop_
_entity_poly.entity_id
_entity_poly.type
_entity_poly.pdbx_seq_one_letter_code
_entity_poly.pdbx_strand_id
1 'polypeptide(L)'
;MNSPAETRKNLCRICDSNDYHPVYRVREMMYGLSEEFLYFKCVQCECLQIIKFPEDMSRYYPKGYLSFATDPSCFYRKPIERWVRRVRDSYGALGKGFLGQWIEKFYPAPEDLKALSRISLTKQSKILDVGCGAGTLLYLLYEAGFSNILGVDPHIDRDIEYENGLVVSRQEVQEVTGSWDLIMFHHSFEHMQEPLKVLQSVSKLLNPGGCCLIRIPVVSSFAWEDYGVHWVQLDAPRHFFLHSLDSLRILARKEKFHIEDIVFDSDEFQFWGSEQYKNGISLRSEKSYSMNPAQSIFNQEQIDRFRRKAMQLNRDARGDQAVFYLKKN
;
A
#
# COMPACT_ATOMS: atom_id res chain seq x y z
N MET A 1 -11.38 -13.81 19.64
CA MET A 1 -10.05 -14.38 19.92
C MET A 1 -9.49 -14.96 18.63
N ASN A 2 -8.29 -14.53 18.23
CA ASN A 2 -7.59 -15.03 17.04
C ASN A 2 -6.98 -16.40 17.26
N SER A 3 -7.80 -17.42 17.47
CA SER A 3 -7.29 -18.77 17.64
C SER A 3 -6.83 -19.31 16.28
N PRO A 4 -5.59 -19.80 16.16
CA PRO A 4 -5.16 -20.49 14.95
C PRO A 4 -6.01 -21.74 14.72
N ALA A 5 -6.25 -22.08 13.45
CA ALA A 5 -6.98 -23.28 13.08
C ALA A 5 -6.16 -24.55 13.43
N GLU A 6 -4.85 -24.46 13.28
CA GLU A 6 -3.90 -25.54 13.51
C GLU A 6 -2.47 -25.00 13.57
N THR A 7 -1.50 -25.88 13.80
CA THR A 7 -0.08 -25.54 13.70
C THR A 7 0.57 -26.46 12.67
N ARG A 8 1.31 -25.90 11.72
CA ARG A 8 2.01 -26.66 10.67
C ARG A 8 3.47 -26.25 10.54
N LYS A 9 4.29 -27.21 10.14
CA LYS A 9 5.66 -26.94 9.74
C LYS A 9 5.69 -26.31 8.36
N ASN A 10 6.19 -25.07 8.25
CA ASN A 10 6.33 -24.33 7.02
C ASN A 10 7.68 -23.60 6.99
N LEU A 11 8.23 -23.44 5.79
CA LEU A 11 9.39 -22.59 5.58
C LEU A 11 8.95 -21.13 5.41
N CYS A 12 9.44 -20.24 6.27
CA CYS A 12 9.22 -18.82 6.14
C CYS A 12 10.03 -18.25 4.98
N ARG A 13 9.35 -17.62 4.01
CA ARG A 13 9.99 -17.02 2.82
C ARG A 13 10.79 -15.75 3.12
N ILE A 14 10.72 -15.24 4.36
CA ILE A 14 11.38 -13.98 4.78
C ILE A 14 12.64 -14.26 5.59
N CYS A 15 12.54 -15.06 6.65
CA CYS A 15 13.63 -15.31 7.59
C CYS A 15 14.19 -16.73 7.54
N ASP A 16 13.70 -17.55 6.62
CA ASP A 16 14.13 -18.95 6.40
C ASP A 16 13.89 -19.90 7.60
N SER A 17 13.10 -19.46 8.61
CA SER A 17 12.68 -20.32 9.72
C SER A 17 11.84 -21.49 9.20
N ASN A 18 12.20 -22.71 9.59
CA ASN A 18 11.50 -23.95 9.22
C ASN A 18 10.89 -24.62 10.46
N ASP A 19 10.04 -23.86 11.15
CA ASP A 19 9.41 -24.23 12.41
C ASP A 19 7.93 -24.61 12.25
N TYR A 20 7.31 -25.00 13.36
CA TYR A 20 5.87 -25.10 13.46
C TYR A 20 5.25 -23.72 13.70
N HIS A 21 4.41 -23.28 12.78
CA HIS A 21 3.77 -21.97 12.79
C HIS A 21 2.26 -22.07 12.95
N PRO A 22 1.61 -21.15 13.67
CA PRO A 22 0.16 -21.06 13.72
C PRO A 22 -0.40 -20.75 12.32
N VAL A 23 -1.46 -21.48 11.93
CA VAL A 23 -2.11 -21.39 10.63
C VAL A 23 -3.53 -20.85 10.82
N TYR A 24 -3.94 -19.95 9.94
CA TYR A 24 -5.22 -19.28 9.94
C TYR A 24 -5.97 -19.55 8.64
N ARG A 25 -7.29 -19.76 8.73
CA ARG A 25 -8.19 -19.85 7.58
C ARG A 25 -8.76 -18.47 7.33
N VAL A 26 -8.54 -17.94 6.14
CA VAL A 26 -8.94 -16.58 5.75
C VAL A 26 -9.82 -16.67 4.52
N ARG A 27 -10.94 -15.94 4.52
CA ARG A 27 -11.87 -15.91 3.39
C ARG A 27 -11.60 -14.72 2.49
N GLU A 28 -11.85 -14.90 1.19
CA GLU A 28 -11.97 -13.79 0.27
C GLU A 28 -13.24 -12.99 0.61
N MET A 29 -13.07 -11.75 1.01
CA MET A 29 -14.15 -10.89 1.49
C MET A 29 -14.26 -9.57 0.73
N MET A 30 -13.35 -9.27 -0.20
CA MET A 30 -13.48 -8.05 -0.99
C MET A 30 -14.68 -8.15 -1.94
N TYR A 31 -14.79 -9.24 -2.68
CA TYR A 31 -15.87 -9.49 -3.62
C TYR A 31 -16.94 -10.47 -3.10
N GLY A 32 -16.69 -11.11 -1.95
CA GLY A 32 -17.60 -12.07 -1.35
C GLY A 32 -17.60 -13.42 -2.06
N LEU A 33 -16.51 -13.82 -2.69
CA LEU A 33 -16.34 -15.14 -3.30
C LEU A 33 -16.34 -16.26 -2.28
N SER A 34 -16.08 -15.93 -1.01
CA SER A 34 -16.10 -16.85 0.14
C SER A 34 -15.09 -18.01 0.06
N GLU A 35 -14.18 -18.01 -0.90
CA GLU A 35 -13.09 -18.98 -0.99
C GLU A 35 -12.15 -18.83 0.21
N GLU A 36 -11.66 -19.95 0.73
CA GLU A 36 -10.78 -19.98 1.90
C GLU A 36 -9.32 -20.22 1.50
N PHE A 37 -8.43 -19.47 2.13
CA PHE A 37 -6.99 -19.55 1.96
C PHE A 37 -6.32 -19.78 3.30
N LEU A 38 -5.21 -20.53 3.29
CA LEU A 38 -4.44 -20.78 4.47
C LEU A 38 -3.23 -19.84 4.54
N TYR A 39 -3.11 -19.16 5.66
CA TYR A 39 -1.99 -18.31 6.00
C TYR A 39 -1.30 -18.85 7.24
N PHE A 40 0.00 -18.70 7.35
CA PHE A 40 0.72 -18.95 8.59
C PHE A 40 1.43 -17.69 9.09
N LYS A 41 1.45 -17.49 10.39
CA LYS A 41 2.24 -16.43 11.03
C LYS A 41 3.56 -17.00 11.50
N CYS A 42 4.68 -16.53 10.94
CA CYS A 42 6.00 -16.98 11.33
C CYS A 42 6.29 -16.66 12.80
N VAL A 43 6.73 -17.67 13.58
CA VAL A 43 7.05 -17.49 15.00
C VAL A 43 8.33 -16.70 15.24
N GLN A 44 9.19 -16.53 14.23
CA GLN A 44 10.45 -15.81 14.34
C GLN A 44 10.32 -14.33 13.88
N CYS A 45 9.85 -14.11 12.65
CA CYS A 45 9.76 -12.76 12.10
C CYS A 45 8.34 -12.19 12.12
N GLU A 46 7.37 -12.93 12.63
CA GLU A 46 5.95 -12.56 12.76
C GLU A 46 5.23 -12.22 11.45
N CYS A 47 5.86 -12.33 10.28
CA CYS A 47 5.20 -12.13 9.00
C CYS A 47 4.07 -13.14 8.81
N LEU A 48 2.88 -12.67 8.46
CA LEU A 48 1.75 -13.52 8.09
C LEU A 48 1.80 -13.73 6.57
N GLN A 49 1.86 -14.99 6.13
CA GLN A 49 2.14 -15.36 4.74
C GLN A 49 1.13 -16.38 4.24
N ILE A 50 0.69 -16.22 2.99
CA ILE A 50 -0.11 -17.27 2.33
C ILE A 50 0.71 -18.57 2.18
N ILE A 51 0.11 -19.71 2.47
CA ILE A 51 0.81 -21.01 2.36
C ILE A 51 1.05 -21.37 0.89
N LYS A 52 0.01 -21.29 0.07
CA LYS A 52 0.08 -21.59 -1.36
C LYS A 52 -0.44 -20.40 -2.15
N PHE A 53 0.35 -19.93 -3.11
CA PHE A 53 -0.11 -18.90 -4.06
C PHE A 53 -1.19 -19.52 -4.96
N PRO A 54 -2.29 -18.80 -5.26
CA PRO A 54 -3.24 -19.22 -6.27
C PRO A 54 -2.58 -19.36 -7.64
N GLU A 55 -3.00 -20.35 -8.40
CA GLU A 55 -2.48 -20.58 -9.76
C GLU A 55 -3.01 -19.53 -10.76
N ASP A 56 -4.23 -19.06 -10.53
CA ASP A 56 -4.84 -17.99 -11.33
C ASP A 56 -5.33 -16.87 -10.40
N MET A 57 -4.69 -15.72 -10.51
CA MET A 57 -5.03 -14.51 -9.77
C MET A 57 -6.09 -13.65 -10.48
N SER A 58 -6.38 -13.90 -11.78
CA SER A 58 -7.29 -13.06 -12.57
C SER A 58 -8.71 -12.97 -12.00
N ARG A 59 -9.17 -14.02 -11.32
CA ARG A 59 -10.46 -14.08 -10.64
C ARG A 59 -10.61 -13.07 -9.50
N TYR A 60 -9.47 -12.67 -8.89
CA TYR A 60 -9.42 -11.74 -7.75
C TYR A 60 -9.12 -10.30 -8.19
N TYR A 61 -8.87 -10.10 -9.50
CA TYR A 61 -8.69 -8.80 -10.15
C TYR A 61 -9.67 -8.65 -11.32
N PRO A 62 -10.98 -8.53 -11.06
CA PRO A 62 -11.96 -8.42 -12.13
C PRO A 62 -11.76 -7.17 -12.96
N LYS A 63 -12.31 -7.16 -14.19
CA LYS A 63 -12.32 -5.96 -15.03
C LYS A 63 -12.97 -4.80 -14.26
N GLY A 64 -12.28 -3.67 -14.19
CA GLY A 64 -12.71 -2.52 -13.38
C GLY A 64 -12.18 -2.53 -11.95
N TYR A 65 -11.18 -3.36 -11.64
CA TYR A 65 -10.43 -3.23 -10.38
C TYR A 65 -9.89 -1.80 -10.24
N LEU A 66 -10.10 -1.20 -9.05
CA LEU A 66 -9.90 0.25 -8.86
C LEU A 66 -8.54 0.77 -9.32
N SER A 67 -7.47 0.04 -9.00
CA SER A 67 -6.11 0.47 -9.35
C SER A 67 -5.85 0.55 -10.86
N PHE A 68 -6.65 -0.13 -11.66
CA PHE A 68 -6.51 -0.16 -13.13
C PHE A 68 -7.58 0.66 -13.87
N ALA A 69 -8.70 0.98 -13.22
CA ALA A 69 -9.87 1.58 -13.89
C ALA A 69 -9.95 3.11 -13.76
N THR A 70 -9.16 3.71 -12.87
CA THR A 70 -9.26 5.15 -12.60
C THR A 70 -8.45 5.94 -13.63
N ASP A 71 -9.12 6.78 -14.42
CA ASP A 71 -8.44 7.81 -15.23
C ASP A 71 -8.21 9.07 -14.39
N PRO A 72 -6.96 9.34 -13.96
CA PRO A 72 -6.66 10.48 -13.10
C PRO A 72 -6.80 11.82 -13.80
N SER A 73 -6.84 11.87 -15.15
CA SER A 73 -6.99 13.12 -15.91
C SER A 73 -8.29 13.85 -15.59
N CYS A 74 -9.33 13.09 -15.20
CA CYS A 74 -10.63 13.65 -14.86
C CYS A 74 -10.58 14.69 -13.72
N PHE A 75 -9.59 14.56 -12.81
CA PHE A 75 -9.41 15.50 -11.68
C PHE A 75 -8.81 16.85 -12.09
N TYR A 76 -8.30 16.97 -13.33
CA TYR A 76 -7.54 18.15 -13.79
C TYR A 76 -8.17 18.86 -14.99
N ARG A 77 -9.44 18.59 -15.31
CA ARG A 77 -10.14 19.15 -16.48
C ARG A 77 -10.42 20.64 -16.38
N LYS A 78 -10.72 21.15 -15.18
CA LYS A 78 -11.08 22.57 -15.00
C LYS A 78 -9.81 23.37 -14.63
N PRO A 79 -9.51 24.48 -15.34
CA PRO A 79 -8.25 25.21 -15.16
C PRO A 79 -7.97 25.69 -13.74
N ILE A 80 -8.98 26.23 -13.05
CA ILE A 80 -8.82 26.72 -11.67
C ILE A 80 -8.59 25.56 -10.70
N GLU A 81 -9.39 24.48 -10.80
CA GLU A 81 -9.23 23.30 -9.96
C GLU A 81 -7.87 22.64 -10.21
N ARG A 82 -7.43 22.56 -11.48
CA ARG A 82 -6.11 22.08 -11.87
C ARG A 82 -5.00 22.88 -11.19
N TRP A 83 -5.08 24.21 -11.22
CA TRP A 83 -4.09 25.08 -10.58
C TRP A 83 -4.05 24.88 -9.05
N VAL A 84 -5.22 24.85 -8.39
CA VAL A 84 -5.33 24.63 -6.94
C VAL A 84 -4.71 23.28 -6.56
N ARG A 85 -5.06 22.20 -7.29
CA ARG A 85 -4.49 20.85 -7.06
C ARG A 85 -2.98 20.84 -7.26
N ARG A 86 -2.46 21.41 -8.35
CA ARG A 86 -1.01 21.48 -8.62
C ARG A 86 -0.23 22.15 -7.50
N VAL A 87 -0.74 23.24 -6.95
CA VAL A 87 -0.09 23.96 -5.84
C VAL A 87 -0.16 23.14 -4.55
N ARG A 88 -1.31 22.53 -4.25
CA ARG A 88 -1.53 21.65 -3.12
C ARG A 88 -0.61 20.42 -3.20
N ASP A 89 -0.61 19.74 -4.34
CA ASP A 89 0.12 18.47 -4.53
C ASP A 89 1.64 18.70 -4.53
N SER A 90 2.09 19.83 -5.10
CA SER A 90 3.50 20.25 -4.99
C SER A 90 3.91 20.46 -3.52
N TYR A 91 3.04 21.07 -2.70
CA TYR A 91 3.29 21.22 -1.27
C TYR A 91 3.24 19.88 -0.56
N GLY A 92 2.24 19.04 -0.84
CA GLY A 92 2.11 17.70 -0.26
C GLY A 92 3.37 16.85 -0.48
N ALA A 93 3.92 16.88 -1.70
CA ALA A 93 5.11 16.09 -2.04
C ALA A 93 6.43 16.68 -1.51
N LEU A 94 6.56 18.00 -1.44
CA LEU A 94 7.83 18.68 -1.11
C LEU A 94 7.88 19.28 0.29
N GLY A 95 6.74 19.42 0.97
CA GLY A 95 6.63 20.11 2.27
C GLY A 95 6.97 21.60 2.21
N LYS A 96 7.01 22.23 1.03
CA LYS A 96 7.51 23.60 0.82
C LYS A 96 6.52 24.44 0.02
N GLY A 97 6.34 25.70 0.40
CA GLY A 97 5.52 26.68 -0.30
C GLY A 97 4.33 27.18 0.51
N PHE A 98 4.32 28.50 0.81
CA PHE A 98 3.32 29.13 1.67
C PHE A 98 1.87 28.96 1.15
N LEU A 99 1.67 29.15 -0.14
CA LEU A 99 0.34 29.04 -0.74
C LEU A 99 -0.19 27.60 -0.71
N GLY A 100 0.69 26.62 -0.97
CA GLY A 100 0.34 25.20 -0.86
C GLY A 100 -0.01 24.80 0.57
N GLN A 101 0.74 25.29 1.54
CA GLN A 101 0.46 25.11 2.97
C GLN A 101 -0.91 25.68 3.38
N TRP A 102 -1.28 26.83 2.81
CA TRP A 102 -2.58 27.44 3.09
C TRP A 102 -3.72 26.62 2.48
N ILE A 103 -3.57 26.17 1.22
CA ILE A 103 -4.57 25.32 0.54
C ILE A 103 -4.74 24.01 1.27
N GLU A 104 -3.64 23.37 1.71
CA GLU A 104 -3.62 22.09 2.41
C GLU A 104 -4.53 22.06 3.66
N LYS A 105 -4.68 23.20 4.36
CA LYS A 105 -5.55 23.30 5.55
C LYS A 105 -7.02 23.09 5.25
N PHE A 106 -7.47 23.46 4.06
CA PHE A 106 -8.88 23.40 3.66
C PHE A 106 -9.17 22.30 2.64
N TYR A 107 -8.13 21.87 1.93
CA TYR A 107 -8.20 20.86 0.90
C TYR A 107 -6.94 19.97 0.99
N PRO A 108 -6.92 18.98 1.90
CA PRO A 108 -5.75 18.14 2.15
C PRO A 108 -5.31 17.35 0.91
N ALA A 109 -3.99 17.21 0.73
CA ALA A 109 -3.41 16.31 -0.25
C ALA A 109 -3.58 14.84 0.20
N PRO A 110 -3.56 13.88 -0.71
CA PRO A 110 -3.55 12.45 -0.38
C PRO A 110 -2.36 12.08 0.52
N GLU A 111 -2.55 11.11 1.44
CA GLU A 111 -1.51 10.71 2.41
C GLU A 111 -0.31 10.07 1.73
N ASP A 112 -0.51 9.30 0.64
CA ASP A 112 0.56 8.73 -0.18
C ASP A 112 1.48 9.83 -0.76
N LEU A 113 0.90 10.96 -1.17
CA LEU A 113 1.67 12.12 -1.63
C LEU A 113 2.42 12.81 -0.47
N LYS A 114 1.76 12.95 0.70
CA LYS A 114 2.38 13.55 1.90
C LYS A 114 3.57 12.74 2.43
N ALA A 115 3.52 11.42 2.26
CA ALA A 115 4.64 10.56 2.63
C ALA A 115 5.96 10.98 1.95
N LEU A 116 5.88 11.56 0.75
CA LEU A 116 7.06 12.02 0.00
C LEU A 116 7.74 13.24 0.63
N SER A 117 7.01 14.08 1.38
CA SER A 117 7.55 15.30 1.99
C SER A 117 8.67 15.07 3.02
N ARG A 118 8.79 13.83 3.52
CA ARG A 118 9.88 13.41 4.40
C ARG A 118 11.18 13.09 3.67
N ILE A 119 11.12 12.99 2.34
CA ILE A 119 12.26 12.70 1.48
C ILE A 119 12.74 14.02 0.86
N SER A 120 14.05 14.23 0.81
CA SER A 120 14.64 15.43 0.20
C SER A 120 14.53 15.38 -1.32
N LEU A 121 13.32 15.56 -1.86
CA LEU A 121 13.03 15.57 -3.28
C LEU A 121 13.08 16.98 -3.86
N THR A 122 13.32 17.03 -5.16
CA THR A 122 13.12 18.19 -6.02
C THR A 122 12.26 17.80 -7.22
N LYS A 123 11.77 18.77 -7.97
CA LYS A 123 10.98 18.48 -9.20
C LYS A 123 11.80 17.76 -10.28
N GLN A 124 13.13 17.78 -10.19
CA GLN A 124 14.07 17.10 -11.06
C GLN A 124 14.43 15.70 -10.60
N SER A 125 14.03 15.31 -9.38
CA SER A 125 14.28 13.96 -8.85
C SER A 125 13.68 12.89 -9.76
N LYS A 126 14.44 11.81 -9.96
CA LYS A 126 13.99 10.64 -10.72
C LYS A 126 13.20 9.71 -9.80
N ILE A 127 11.94 9.50 -10.13
CA ILE A 127 11.00 8.72 -9.29
C ILE A 127 10.46 7.53 -10.09
N LEU A 128 10.56 6.34 -9.50
CA LEU A 128 9.98 5.11 -9.99
C LEU A 128 8.88 4.65 -9.02
N ASP A 129 7.67 4.43 -9.54
CA ASP A 129 6.56 3.84 -8.80
C ASP A 129 6.31 2.41 -9.27
N VAL A 130 6.46 1.43 -8.39
CA VAL A 130 6.39 0.00 -8.71
C VAL A 130 5.07 -0.59 -8.24
N GLY A 131 4.32 -1.20 -9.18
CA GLY A 131 2.95 -1.63 -8.95
C GLY A 131 1.99 -0.44 -8.89
N CYS A 132 2.21 0.54 -9.77
CA CYS A 132 1.50 1.81 -9.75
C CYS A 132 0.06 1.76 -10.31
N GLY A 133 -0.39 0.60 -10.81
CA GLY A 133 -1.67 0.47 -11.49
C GLY A 133 -1.77 1.43 -12.69
N ALA A 134 -2.85 2.20 -12.76
CA ALA A 134 -3.02 3.25 -13.77
C ALA A 134 -2.14 4.50 -13.53
N GLY A 135 -1.28 4.54 -12.52
CA GLY A 135 -0.37 5.65 -12.26
C GLY A 135 -1.03 6.89 -11.66
N THR A 136 -2.07 6.73 -10.87
CA THR A 136 -2.81 7.87 -10.28
C THR A 136 -1.90 8.79 -9.46
N LEU A 137 -1.07 8.26 -8.58
CA LEU A 137 -0.13 9.06 -7.79
C LEU A 137 0.91 9.76 -8.68
N LEU A 138 1.43 9.06 -9.67
CA LEU A 138 2.35 9.65 -10.64
C LEU A 138 1.71 10.77 -11.46
N TYR A 139 0.42 10.64 -11.80
CA TYR A 139 -0.30 11.70 -12.49
C TYR A 139 -0.36 12.99 -11.65
N LEU A 140 -0.62 12.86 -10.34
CA LEU A 140 -0.61 14.00 -9.41
C LEU A 140 0.79 14.63 -9.34
N LEU A 141 1.83 13.82 -9.26
CA LEU A 141 3.22 14.29 -9.24
C LEU A 141 3.61 14.99 -10.55
N TYR A 142 3.21 14.43 -11.70
CA TYR A 142 3.48 15.02 -12.99
C TYR A 142 2.81 16.40 -13.12
N GLU A 143 1.53 16.50 -12.75
CA GLU A 143 0.80 17.76 -12.68
C GLU A 143 1.42 18.75 -11.66
N ALA A 144 2.00 18.28 -10.56
CA ALA A 144 2.74 19.10 -9.60
C ALA A 144 4.12 19.57 -10.11
N GLY A 145 4.55 19.10 -11.30
CA GLY A 145 5.74 19.53 -12.02
C GLY A 145 6.96 18.64 -11.88
N PHE A 146 6.79 17.39 -11.43
CA PHE A 146 7.84 16.37 -11.52
C PHE A 146 7.84 15.78 -12.92
N SER A 147 8.95 15.83 -13.63
CA SER A 147 9.05 15.40 -15.05
C SER A 147 9.83 14.10 -15.25
N ASN A 148 10.66 13.71 -14.28
CA ASN A 148 11.51 12.53 -14.39
C ASN A 148 10.88 11.37 -13.62
N ILE A 149 9.69 10.95 -14.00
CA ILE A 149 8.92 9.93 -13.31
C ILE A 149 8.50 8.82 -14.26
N LEU A 150 8.49 7.58 -13.76
CA LEU A 150 8.07 6.38 -14.47
C LEU A 150 7.21 5.52 -13.54
N GLY A 151 6.10 5.02 -14.05
CA GLY A 151 5.31 3.97 -13.44
C GLY A 151 5.54 2.64 -14.11
N VAL A 152 5.60 1.57 -13.30
CA VAL A 152 5.65 0.21 -13.83
C VAL A 152 4.64 -0.68 -13.10
N ASP A 153 3.91 -1.47 -13.89
CA ASP A 153 2.97 -2.46 -13.34
C ASP A 153 2.78 -3.61 -14.34
N PRO A 154 3.13 -4.86 -13.99
CA PRO A 154 3.01 -5.99 -14.91
C PRO A 154 1.56 -6.41 -15.19
N HIS A 155 0.59 -5.94 -14.38
CA HIS A 155 -0.81 -6.38 -14.43
C HIS A 155 -1.72 -5.45 -15.24
N ILE A 156 -1.22 -4.29 -15.71
CA ILE A 156 -1.98 -3.48 -16.67
C ILE A 156 -2.06 -4.18 -18.03
N ASP A 157 -3.13 -3.94 -18.77
CA ASP A 157 -3.34 -4.62 -20.08
C ASP A 157 -2.27 -4.23 -21.12
N ARG A 158 -1.82 -2.98 -21.09
CA ARG A 158 -0.82 -2.39 -22.02
C ARG A 158 -0.21 -1.14 -21.39
N ASP A 159 0.85 -0.64 -21.96
CA ASP A 159 1.41 0.67 -21.62
C ASP A 159 0.35 1.77 -21.73
N ILE A 160 0.38 2.72 -20.78
CA ILE A 160 -0.54 3.85 -20.73
C ILE A 160 0.28 5.12 -21.00
N GLU A 161 -0.11 5.85 -22.04
CA GLU A 161 0.44 7.17 -22.34
C GLU A 161 -0.65 8.22 -22.11
N TYR A 162 -0.43 9.09 -21.15
CA TYR A 162 -1.36 10.19 -20.85
C TYR A 162 -1.09 11.40 -21.72
N GLU A 163 -2.12 12.19 -22.02
CA GLU A 163 -2.02 13.42 -22.83
C GLU A 163 -1.00 14.44 -22.28
N ASN A 164 -0.75 14.43 -20.96
CA ASN A 164 0.26 15.30 -20.34
C ASN A 164 1.70 14.81 -20.51
N GLY A 165 1.93 13.63 -21.09
CA GLY A 165 3.23 13.04 -21.34
C GLY A 165 3.71 12.05 -20.27
N LEU A 166 2.91 11.78 -19.22
CA LEU A 166 3.22 10.69 -18.28
C LEU A 166 3.07 9.34 -18.95
N VAL A 167 4.03 8.44 -18.69
CA VAL A 167 4.04 7.05 -19.17
C VAL A 167 3.98 6.10 -17.98
N VAL A 168 3.14 5.07 -18.11
CA VAL A 168 3.12 3.89 -17.25
C VAL A 168 3.38 2.68 -18.13
N SER A 169 4.43 1.91 -17.82
CA SER A 169 4.86 0.77 -18.63
C SER A 169 4.43 -0.56 -18.02
N ARG A 170 4.00 -1.47 -18.89
CA ARG A 170 3.70 -2.84 -18.51
C ARG A 170 4.98 -3.65 -18.41
N GLN A 171 5.64 -3.61 -17.25
CA GLN A 171 6.88 -4.35 -17.02
C GLN A 171 7.08 -4.65 -15.53
N GLU A 172 7.90 -5.64 -15.23
CA GLU A 172 8.36 -5.97 -13.90
C GLU A 172 9.50 -5.02 -13.48
N VAL A 173 9.66 -4.80 -12.16
CA VAL A 173 10.76 -3.95 -11.64
C VAL A 173 12.15 -4.48 -12.02
N GLN A 174 12.28 -5.80 -12.24
CA GLN A 174 13.52 -6.44 -12.66
C GLN A 174 13.96 -6.07 -14.09
N GLU A 175 13.04 -5.60 -14.92
CA GLU A 175 13.26 -5.20 -16.31
C GLU A 175 13.58 -3.71 -16.42
N VAL A 176 13.35 -2.94 -15.34
CA VAL A 176 13.62 -1.50 -15.30
C VAL A 176 15.12 -1.24 -15.36
N THR A 177 15.50 -0.23 -16.11
CA THR A 177 16.88 0.24 -16.25
C THR A 177 17.05 1.67 -15.75
N GLY A 178 18.30 2.11 -15.67
CA GLY A 178 18.63 3.47 -15.23
C GLY A 178 18.93 3.56 -13.76
N SER A 179 18.83 4.79 -13.21
CA SER A 179 19.12 5.07 -11.81
C SER A 179 18.11 6.08 -11.27
N TRP A 180 17.68 5.88 -10.02
CA TRP A 180 16.52 6.53 -9.43
C TRP A 180 16.86 7.15 -8.06
N ASP A 181 16.28 8.32 -7.76
CA ASP A 181 16.44 8.99 -6.47
C ASP A 181 15.41 8.49 -5.45
N LEU A 182 14.23 8.11 -5.96
CA LEU A 182 13.17 7.48 -5.20
C LEU A 182 12.62 6.29 -5.98
N ILE A 183 12.50 5.14 -5.30
CA ILE A 183 11.69 4.01 -5.76
C ILE A 183 10.63 3.77 -4.70
N MET A 184 9.36 3.75 -5.09
CA MET A 184 8.25 3.64 -4.15
C MET A 184 7.31 2.49 -4.48
N PHE A 185 6.69 1.97 -3.42
CA PHE A 185 5.70 0.92 -3.41
C PHE A 185 4.52 1.39 -2.56
N HIS A 186 3.41 1.70 -3.19
CA HIS A 186 2.17 2.08 -2.51
C HIS A 186 1.14 0.97 -2.65
N HIS A 187 0.94 0.16 -1.60
CA HIS A 187 0.06 -1.01 -1.61
C HIS A 187 0.34 -1.96 -2.79
N SER A 188 1.61 -2.27 -2.99
CA SER A 188 2.06 -3.17 -4.06
C SER A 188 3.07 -4.22 -3.58
N PHE A 189 3.90 -3.90 -2.60
CA PHE A 189 4.96 -4.79 -2.13
C PHE A 189 4.42 -6.07 -1.46
N GLU A 190 3.27 -5.99 -0.80
CA GLU A 190 2.56 -7.12 -0.18
C GLU A 190 2.00 -8.14 -1.19
N HIS A 191 1.87 -7.76 -2.45
CA HIS A 191 1.43 -8.63 -3.56
C HIS A 191 2.58 -9.36 -4.26
N MET A 192 3.84 -9.06 -3.93
CA MET A 192 5.01 -9.59 -4.62
C MET A 192 5.41 -10.95 -4.05
N GLN A 193 5.47 -11.98 -4.92
CA GLN A 193 5.79 -13.35 -4.49
C GLN A 193 7.23 -13.51 -4.00
N GLU A 194 8.17 -12.71 -4.50
CA GLU A 194 9.60 -12.77 -4.20
C GLU A 194 10.14 -11.42 -3.70
N PRO A 195 9.71 -10.95 -2.51
CA PRO A 195 10.02 -9.61 -2.02
C PRO A 195 11.53 -9.34 -1.88
N LEU A 196 12.33 -10.36 -1.61
CA LEU A 196 13.79 -10.22 -1.54
C LEU A 196 14.38 -9.91 -2.92
N LYS A 197 13.94 -10.61 -4.00
CA LYS A 197 14.41 -10.31 -5.36
C LYS A 197 14.00 -8.92 -5.82
N VAL A 198 12.82 -8.47 -5.42
CA VAL A 198 12.37 -7.10 -5.67
C VAL A 198 13.32 -6.10 -5.02
N LEU A 199 13.65 -6.25 -3.73
CA LEU A 199 14.60 -5.36 -3.06
C LEU A 199 16.03 -5.44 -3.64
N GLN A 200 16.44 -6.60 -4.19
CA GLN A 200 17.71 -6.72 -4.93
C GLN A 200 17.72 -5.85 -6.18
N SER A 201 16.62 -5.83 -6.93
CA SER A 201 16.49 -4.95 -8.10
C SER A 201 16.46 -3.48 -7.68
N VAL A 202 15.70 -3.13 -6.66
CA VAL A 202 15.67 -1.79 -6.07
C VAL A 202 17.08 -1.32 -5.65
N SER A 203 17.83 -2.19 -4.96
CA SER A 203 19.20 -1.86 -4.53
C SER A 203 20.13 -1.54 -5.70
N LYS A 204 19.95 -2.17 -6.85
CA LYS A 204 20.75 -1.90 -8.07
C LYS A 204 20.32 -0.60 -8.77
N LEU A 205 19.04 -0.29 -8.72
CA LEU A 205 18.44 0.85 -9.41
C LEU A 205 18.56 2.17 -8.62
N LEU A 206 18.71 2.13 -7.30
CA LEU A 206 18.80 3.35 -6.48
C LEU A 206 20.16 4.04 -6.64
N ASN A 207 20.11 5.36 -6.82
CA ASN A 207 21.25 6.24 -6.72
C ASN A 207 21.87 6.21 -5.29
N PRO A 208 23.17 6.49 -5.14
CA PRO A 208 23.72 6.76 -3.82
C PRO A 208 22.91 7.84 -3.09
N GLY A 209 22.49 7.57 -1.85
CA GLY A 209 21.61 8.46 -1.08
C GLY A 209 20.14 8.46 -1.49
N GLY A 210 19.75 7.67 -2.51
CA GLY A 210 18.36 7.46 -2.89
C GLY A 210 17.54 6.78 -1.79
N CYS A 211 16.23 6.84 -1.91
CA CYS A 211 15.28 6.28 -0.95
C CYS A 211 14.41 5.21 -1.61
N CYS A 212 14.21 4.07 -0.92
CA CYS A 212 13.12 3.17 -1.20
C CYS A 212 12.01 3.41 -0.18
N LEU A 213 10.81 3.80 -0.65
CA LEU A 213 9.63 3.99 0.17
C LEU A 213 8.70 2.78 0.01
N ILE A 214 8.32 2.14 1.12
CA ILE A 214 7.37 1.02 1.11
C ILE A 214 6.21 1.38 2.04
N ARG A 215 5.01 1.59 1.50
CA ARG A 215 3.77 1.86 2.23
C ARG A 215 2.82 0.69 2.07
N ILE A 216 2.61 -0.05 3.15
CA ILE A 216 1.90 -1.34 3.15
C ILE A 216 1.11 -1.57 4.45
N PRO A 217 0.10 -2.45 4.43
CA PRO A 217 -0.48 -2.97 5.67
C PRO A 217 0.54 -3.81 6.45
N VAL A 218 0.47 -3.71 7.78
CA VAL A 218 1.39 -4.41 8.69
C VAL A 218 0.63 -5.24 9.72
N VAL A 219 1.06 -6.50 9.88
CA VAL A 219 0.46 -7.42 10.86
C VAL A 219 0.81 -7.07 12.31
N SER A 220 1.85 -6.28 12.53
CA SER A 220 2.23 -5.73 13.86
C SER A 220 1.30 -4.59 14.24
N SER A 221 -0.01 -4.85 14.37
CA SER A 221 -1.03 -3.81 14.50
C SER A 221 -2.13 -4.19 15.49
N PHE A 222 -2.79 -3.16 16.04
CA PHE A 222 -3.99 -3.34 16.83
C PHE A 222 -5.10 -4.05 16.05
N ALA A 223 -5.25 -3.75 14.76
CA ALA A 223 -6.30 -4.34 13.94
C ALA A 223 -6.14 -5.86 13.80
N TRP A 224 -4.92 -6.36 13.59
CA TRP A 224 -4.66 -7.81 13.58
C TRP A 224 -4.95 -8.44 14.96
N GLU A 225 -4.56 -7.81 16.05
CA GLU A 225 -4.79 -8.32 17.41
C GLU A 225 -6.29 -8.42 17.74
N ASP A 226 -7.09 -7.43 17.31
CA ASP A 226 -8.52 -7.30 17.65
C ASP A 226 -9.42 -8.10 16.69
N TYR A 227 -9.14 -8.04 15.38
CA TYR A 227 -10.00 -8.62 14.32
C TYR A 227 -9.50 -9.95 13.77
N GLY A 228 -8.21 -10.22 13.81
CA GLY A 228 -7.60 -11.41 13.27
C GLY A 228 -7.96 -11.71 11.82
N VAL A 229 -8.55 -12.87 11.58
CA VAL A 229 -8.95 -13.29 10.22
C VAL A 229 -10.03 -12.41 9.60
N HIS A 230 -10.65 -11.53 10.37
CA HIS A 230 -11.60 -10.52 9.89
C HIS A 230 -10.96 -9.16 9.66
N TRP A 231 -9.65 -9.01 9.87
CA TRP A 231 -8.95 -7.77 9.54
C TRP A 231 -9.03 -7.48 8.04
N VAL A 232 -9.57 -6.31 7.69
CA VAL A 232 -9.88 -5.96 6.29
C VAL A 232 -8.64 -5.94 5.40
N GLN A 233 -7.50 -5.50 5.92
CA GLN A 233 -6.24 -5.43 5.17
C GLN A 233 -5.57 -6.80 4.98
N LEU A 234 -6.14 -7.90 5.52
CA LEU A 234 -5.66 -9.24 5.23
C LEU A 234 -5.88 -9.61 3.75
N ASP A 235 -6.95 -9.12 3.18
CA ASP A 235 -7.30 -9.11 1.74
C ASP A 235 -6.89 -10.36 0.95
N ALA A 236 -7.26 -11.55 1.48
CA ALA A 236 -6.94 -12.83 0.85
C ALA A 236 -7.66 -13.01 -0.48
N PRO A 237 -7.02 -13.59 -1.50
CA PRO A 237 -5.63 -14.01 -1.53
C PRO A 237 -4.66 -12.97 -2.14
N ARG A 238 -5.07 -11.72 -2.31
CA ARG A 238 -4.27 -10.68 -3.00
C ARG A 238 -3.01 -10.31 -2.25
N HIS A 239 -3.09 -10.17 -0.90
CA HIS A 239 -1.93 -9.95 -0.06
C HIS A 239 -1.23 -11.27 0.24
N PHE A 240 -0.10 -11.52 -0.41
CA PHE A 240 0.70 -12.72 -0.15
C PHE A 240 1.45 -12.64 1.17
N PHE A 241 1.82 -11.44 1.56
CA PHE A 241 2.56 -11.12 2.77
C PHE A 241 1.94 -9.95 3.51
N LEU A 242 1.50 -10.17 4.75
CA LEU A 242 1.28 -9.11 5.71
C LEU A 242 2.56 -9.01 6.53
N HIS A 243 3.42 -8.07 6.15
CA HIS A 243 4.71 -7.90 6.78
C HIS A 243 4.56 -7.44 8.23
N SER A 244 5.42 -7.94 9.11
CA SER A 244 5.67 -7.34 10.42
C SER A 244 6.77 -6.28 10.30
N LEU A 245 6.96 -5.47 11.31
CA LEU A 245 8.10 -4.55 11.37
C LEU A 245 9.44 -5.32 11.31
N ASP A 246 9.51 -6.49 11.95
CA ASP A 246 10.74 -7.30 11.98
C ASP A 246 11.00 -7.99 10.65
N SER A 247 9.97 -8.45 9.95
CA SER A 247 10.13 -9.04 8.63
C SER A 247 10.69 -8.04 7.62
N LEU A 248 10.25 -6.77 7.66
CA LEU A 248 10.80 -5.70 6.82
C LEU A 248 12.24 -5.37 7.21
N ARG A 249 12.57 -5.35 8.51
CA ARG A 249 13.96 -5.15 8.98
C ARG A 249 14.89 -6.25 8.48
N ILE A 250 14.42 -7.52 8.47
CA ILE A 250 15.19 -8.65 7.94
C ILE A 250 15.44 -8.49 6.45
N LEU A 251 14.40 -8.21 5.65
CA LEU A 251 14.54 -7.99 4.21
C LEU A 251 15.48 -6.83 3.90
N ALA A 252 15.30 -5.70 4.58
CA ALA A 252 16.15 -4.52 4.40
C ALA A 252 17.63 -4.85 4.68
N ARG A 253 17.94 -5.54 5.78
CA ARG A 253 19.32 -5.94 6.14
C ARG A 253 19.93 -6.90 5.12
N LYS A 254 19.17 -7.86 4.59
CA LYS A 254 19.64 -8.81 3.56
C LYS A 254 20.15 -8.06 2.31
N GLU A 255 19.55 -6.90 1.99
CA GLU A 255 19.91 -6.07 0.82
C GLU A 255 20.69 -4.80 1.18
N LYS A 256 21.28 -4.75 2.38
CA LYS A 256 22.13 -3.65 2.85
C LYS A 256 21.39 -2.30 2.92
N PHE A 257 20.10 -2.32 3.12
CA PHE A 257 19.34 -1.14 3.49
C PHE A 257 19.29 -0.98 5.01
N HIS A 258 19.23 0.26 5.48
CA HIS A 258 18.74 0.58 6.81
C HIS A 258 17.39 1.28 6.71
N ILE A 259 16.52 1.05 7.69
CA ILE A 259 15.26 1.76 7.82
C ILE A 259 15.53 3.04 8.59
N GLU A 260 15.43 4.18 7.90
CA GLU A 260 15.67 5.51 8.46
C GLU A 260 14.51 5.97 9.34
N ASP A 261 13.26 5.71 8.89
CA ASP A 261 12.05 6.08 9.61
C ASP A 261 10.91 5.10 9.30
N ILE A 262 9.93 5.02 10.22
CA ILE A 262 8.68 4.28 10.06
C ILE A 262 7.54 5.18 10.53
N VAL A 263 6.58 5.46 9.65
CA VAL A 263 5.43 6.32 9.94
C VAL A 263 4.16 5.52 9.77
N PHE A 264 3.30 5.53 10.78
CA PHE A 264 1.98 4.90 10.71
C PHE A 264 0.97 5.93 10.20
N ASP A 265 0.21 5.56 9.18
CA ASP A 265 -0.75 6.43 8.50
C ASP A 265 -2.10 5.73 8.20
N SER A 266 -2.49 4.83 9.09
CA SER A 266 -3.77 4.14 9.04
C SER A 266 -4.95 5.12 9.19
N ASP A 267 -6.06 4.78 8.57
CA ASP A 267 -7.32 5.50 8.70
C ASP A 267 -8.43 4.65 9.36
N GLU A 268 -9.66 5.12 9.33
CA GLU A 268 -10.82 4.43 9.89
C GLU A 268 -11.19 3.15 9.15
N PHE A 269 -10.62 2.89 7.96
CA PHE A 269 -10.87 1.69 7.16
C PHE A 269 -10.54 0.40 7.92
N GLN A 270 -9.46 0.41 8.71
CA GLN A 270 -9.08 -0.73 9.55
C GLN A 270 -10.21 -1.20 10.48
N PHE A 271 -11.11 -0.31 10.87
CA PHE A 271 -12.23 -0.61 11.76
C PHE A 271 -13.50 -0.95 11.00
N TRP A 272 -14.01 -0.01 10.20
CA TRP A 272 -15.31 -0.24 9.55
C TRP A 272 -15.24 -1.41 8.55
N GLY A 273 -14.14 -1.58 7.82
CA GLY A 273 -13.94 -2.71 6.94
C GLY A 273 -13.88 -4.04 7.68
N SER A 274 -13.16 -4.09 8.81
CA SER A 274 -13.04 -5.30 9.63
C SER A 274 -14.34 -5.65 10.35
N GLU A 275 -15.08 -4.67 10.86
CA GLU A 275 -16.40 -4.89 11.43
C GLU A 275 -17.40 -5.42 10.38
N GLN A 276 -17.33 -4.93 9.14
CA GLN A 276 -18.13 -5.49 8.04
C GLN A 276 -17.79 -6.95 7.79
N TYR A 277 -16.51 -7.30 7.68
CA TYR A 277 -16.08 -8.69 7.46
C TYR A 277 -16.53 -9.61 8.59
N LYS A 278 -16.45 -9.15 9.84
CA LYS A 278 -16.96 -9.87 11.01
C LYS A 278 -18.47 -10.11 10.95
N ASN A 279 -19.22 -9.23 10.31
CA ASN A 279 -20.66 -9.34 10.08
C ASN A 279 -21.01 -10.01 8.72
N GLY A 280 -20.04 -10.59 8.02
CA GLY A 280 -20.26 -11.27 6.74
C GLY A 280 -20.59 -10.33 5.57
N ILE A 281 -20.28 -9.03 5.70
CA ILE A 281 -20.51 -8.03 4.65
C ILE A 281 -19.23 -7.85 3.87
N SER A 282 -19.24 -8.23 2.59
CA SER A 282 -18.09 -8.05 1.70
C SER A 282 -17.89 -6.59 1.30
N LEU A 283 -16.65 -6.20 1.03
CA LEU A 283 -16.26 -4.80 0.78
C LEU A 283 -16.97 -4.19 -0.44
N ARG A 284 -17.29 -5.00 -1.45
CA ARG A 284 -17.94 -4.58 -2.68
C ARG A 284 -19.45 -4.87 -2.72
N SER A 285 -20.05 -5.27 -1.61
CA SER A 285 -21.50 -5.43 -1.53
C SER A 285 -22.23 -4.09 -1.45
N GLU A 286 -23.49 -4.06 -1.85
CA GLU A 286 -24.35 -2.86 -1.74
C GLU A 286 -24.53 -2.36 -0.30
N LYS A 287 -24.37 -3.27 0.68
CA LYS A 287 -24.44 -2.94 2.12
C LYS A 287 -23.11 -2.40 2.69
N SER A 288 -22.05 -2.38 1.88
CA SER A 288 -20.76 -1.89 2.33
C SER A 288 -20.75 -0.38 2.50
N TYR A 289 -20.08 0.10 3.54
CA TYR A 289 -19.84 1.52 3.76
C TYR A 289 -19.10 2.17 2.58
N SER A 290 -18.19 1.45 1.92
CA SER A 290 -17.48 1.95 0.74
C SER A 290 -18.39 2.15 -0.48
N MET A 291 -19.46 1.36 -0.60
CA MET A 291 -20.37 1.41 -1.74
C MET A 291 -21.58 2.30 -1.48
N ASN A 292 -22.14 2.22 -0.28
CA ASN A 292 -23.33 2.96 0.12
C ASN A 292 -23.27 3.33 1.62
N PRO A 293 -22.60 4.43 1.98
CA PRO A 293 -22.49 4.84 3.38
C PRO A 293 -23.83 4.96 4.10
N ALA A 294 -24.87 5.43 3.40
CA ALA A 294 -26.19 5.66 3.99
C ALA A 294 -26.96 4.37 4.35
N GLN A 295 -26.64 3.26 3.70
CA GLN A 295 -27.26 1.94 3.96
C GLN A 295 -26.34 0.99 4.73
N SER A 296 -25.17 1.48 5.12
CA SER A 296 -24.22 0.69 5.90
C SER A 296 -24.69 0.46 7.33
N ILE A 297 -24.03 -0.46 8.03
CA ILE A 297 -24.31 -0.75 9.45
C ILE A 297 -23.77 0.33 10.40
N PHE A 298 -23.14 1.39 9.88
CA PHE A 298 -22.49 2.45 10.67
C PHE A 298 -23.24 3.76 10.57
N ASN A 299 -23.26 4.49 11.68
CA ASN A 299 -23.63 5.90 11.71
C ASN A 299 -22.37 6.80 11.71
N GLN A 300 -22.56 8.09 11.47
CA GLN A 300 -21.47 9.05 11.37
C GLN A 300 -20.63 9.15 12.66
N GLU A 301 -21.28 9.05 13.84
CA GLU A 301 -20.59 9.10 15.13
C GLU A 301 -19.62 7.92 15.32
N GLN A 302 -20.01 6.72 14.85
CA GLN A 302 -19.15 5.54 14.87
C GLN A 302 -17.93 5.73 13.94
N ILE A 303 -18.12 6.24 12.73
CA ILE A 303 -17.03 6.53 11.78
C ILE A 303 -16.08 7.57 12.38
N ASP A 304 -16.59 8.64 12.98
CA ASP A 304 -15.76 9.67 13.61
C ASP A 304 -14.99 9.12 14.83
N ARG A 305 -15.56 8.16 15.55
CA ARG A 305 -14.86 7.44 16.63
C ARG A 305 -13.73 6.58 16.06
N PHE A 306 -13.97 5.85 14.98
CA PHE A 306 -12.96 5.04 14.32
C PHE A 306 -11.80 5.92 13.82
N ARG A 307 -12.11 7.06 13.21
CA ARG A 307 -11.09 8.02 12.76
C ARG A 307 -10.22 8.51 13.92
N ARG A 308 -10.82 8.93 15.03
CA ARG A 308 -10.05 9.34 16.22
C ARG A 308 -9.19 8.21 16.79
N LYS A 309 -9.72 6.97 16.81
CA LYS A 309 -8.97 5.80 17.26
C LYS A 309 -7.80 5.47 16.34
N ALA A 310 -7.98 5.54 15.01
CA ALA A 310 -6.90 5.36 14.04
C ALA A 310 -5.77 6.37 14.25
N MET A 311 -6.10 7.67 14.40
CA MET A 311 -5.12 8.71 14.69
C MET A 311 -4.33 8.45 15.99
N GLN A 312 -5.00 7.93 17.04
CA GLN A 312 -4.32 7.57 18.29
C GLN A 312 -3.37 6.38 18.08
N LEU A 313 -3.82 5.33 17.40
CA LEU A 313 -3.00 4.15 17.13
C LEU A 313 -1.78 4.47 16.27
N ASN A 314 -1.91 5.40 15.30
CA ASN A 314 -0.76 5.87 14.53
C ASN A 314 0.31 6.53 15.43
N ARG A 315 -0.11 7.36 16.41
CA ARG A 315 0.82 7.96 17.40
C ARG A 315 1.48 6.92 18.29
N ASP A 316 0.75 5.85 18.61
CA ASP A 316 1.22 4.76 19.49
C ASP A 316 2.03 3.70 18.70
N ALA A 317 2.29 3.92 17.40
CA ALA A 317 2.93 2.98 16.49
C ALA A 317 2.23 1.60 16.42
N ARG A 318 0.89 1.61 16.48
CA ARG A 318 0.01 0.42 16.45
C ARG A 318 -1.05 0.48 15.34
N GLY A 319 -0.94 1.42 14.40
CA GLY A 319 -1.76 1.46 13.18
C GLY A 319 -1.54 0.19 12.34
N ASP A 320 -2.47 -0.10 11.45
CA ASP A 320 -2.42 -1.29 10.59
C ASP A 320 -1.75 -1.06 9.23
N GLN A 321 -1.26 0.15 9.02
CA GLN A 321 -0.55 0.56 7.82
C GLN A 321 0.64 1.41 8.21
N ALA A 322 1.77 1.19 7.54
CA ALA A 322 2.99 1.94 7.80
C ALA A 322 3.76 2.25 6.51
N VAL A 323 4.45 3.38 6.54
CA VAL A 323 5.41 3.83 5.53
C VAL A 323 6.81 3.59 6.06
N PHE A 324 7.60 2.80 5.35
CA PHE A 324 9.00 2.53 5.65
C PHE A 324 9.89 3.33 4.70
N TYR A 325 10.82 4.08 5.24
CA TYR A 325 11.82 4.84 4.48
C TYR A 325 13.16 4.11 4.57
N LEU A 326 13.56 3.45 3.48
CA LEU A 326 14.77 2.67 3.39
C LEU A 326 15.85 3.47 2.67
N LYS A 327 17.04 3.51 3.27
CA LYS A 327 18.24 4.09 2.67
C LYS A 327 19.27 3.00 2.41
N LYS A 328 19.95 3.11 1.27
CA LYS A 328 21.06 2.21 0.93
C LYS A 328 22.29 2.62 1.74
N ASN A 329 22.91 1.63 2.38
CA ASN A 329 24.18 1.83 3.10
C ASN A 329 25.34 2.09 2.13
#